data_75bee506e4fc932b4e77268a3d7040ed
#
_entry.id   75bee506e4fc932b4e77268a3d7040ed
#
_cell.length_a   1.000
_cell.length_b   1.000
_cell.length_c   1.000
_cell.angle_alpha   90.00
_cell.angle_beta   90.00
_cell.angle_gamma   90.00
#
_symmetry.space_group_name_H-M   'P 1'
#
loop_
_entity.id
_entity.type
_entity.pdbx_description
1 polymer ?
#
loop_
_entity_poly.entity_id
_entity_poly.type
_entity_poly.pdbx_seq_one_letter_code
_entity_poly.pdbx_strand_id
1 'polypeptide(L)'
;MIRNLSIKKKIVIWFALSMILIVGSMLGLIYTISQAVFNTDIQTQLMNQVDANAAEIEYLNSHELEDEYEAGDQFLEYKNGYLEIDDDFCDYINGIYTCLVDSDNNLLYGESPVRLSREQVFTHLKVEPLKYNGENYYIYERQLQGKNLDGLWVRGVASRREGTHLLSTIVHNAAWLLPILAVLSVLVGYLITRRSLAPAEQIIATAESIGSGSDLSRRIELPAGRGEFHVLADSYNRMFDRLEKSFQREKQFTSDVSHELRTPVAVILSQCEFSLEMDETPEDYREALQTIQQQSLKMKDLIAQLLFFSRLEQSREPLQIAACNLSRLVPEICTEQSALSTRGITLSQNISEQVIAAVDQRLFSRVVTNLLSNAYKYGRDNGHITVSLHSSGGGDASPADTVMLQVADDGIGIAEEHLPRIFDRFYQVDSARTADDSSEAGAGLGLAMVREIVQMHGGQITVESQPEEGTVFTVTLPAQL
;
A
#
# COMPACT_ATOMS: atom_id res chain seq x y z
N MET A 1 14.92 7.81 -21.19
CA MET A 1 14.12 9.01 -20.94
C MET A 1 12.89 8.78 -20.04
N ILE A 2 12.21 7.64 -20.12
CA ILE A 2 10.98 7.32 -19.32
C ILE A 2 11.29 6.99 -17.84
N ARG A 3 12.53 6.64 -17.49
CA ARG A 3 12.90 6.16 -16.14
C ARG A 3 12.76 7.22 -15.04
N ASN A 4 12.90 8.50 -15.35
CA ASN A 4 12.87 9.63 -14.41
C ASN A 4 11.51 10.37 -14.35
N LEU A 5 10.48 9.85 -15.01
CA LEU A 5 9.15 10.47 -14.98
C LEU A 5 8.38 10.05 -13.71
N SER A 6 7.54 10.96 -13.20
CA SER A 6 6.61 10.64 -12.10
C SER A 6 5.67 9.50 -12.48
N ILE A 7 5.20 8.73 -11.50
CA ILE A 7 4.27 7.60 -11.69
C ILE A 7 3.04 8.04 -12.49
N LYS A 8 2.47 9.22 -12.20
CA LYS A 8 1.35 9.81 -12.96
C LYS A 8 1.65 9.90 -14.45
N LYS A 9 2.81 10.48 -14.80
CA LYS A 9 3.21 10.63 -16.22
C LYS A 9 3.45 9.30 -16.90
N LYS A 10 4.01 8.32 -16.19
CA LYS A 10 4.21 6.95 -16.72
C LYS A 10 2.87 6.29 -17.05
N ILE A 11 1.92 6.31 -16.14
CA ILE A 11 0.59 5.71 -16.35
C ILE A 11 -0.10 6.35 -17.56
N VAL A 12 -0.11 7.69 -17.64
CA VAL A 12 -0.74 8.40 -18.76
C VAL A 12 -0.08 8.08 -20.11
N ILE A 13 1.25 8.01 -20.15
CA ILE A 13 1.99 7.66 -21.38
C ILE A 13 1.67 6.23 -21.82
N TRP A 14 1.69 5.26 -20.90
CA TRP A 14 1.36 3.87 -21.21
C TRP A 14 -0.09 3.73 -21.67
N PHE A 15 -1.02 4.45 -21.02
CA PHE A 15 -2.42 4.47 -21.41
C PHE A 15 -2.61 5.08 -22.81
N ALA A 16 -1.96 6.21 -23.10
CA ALA A 16 -2.00 6.84 -24.42
C ALA A 16 -1.42 5.92 -25.51
N LEU A 17 -0.29 5.25 -25.24
CA LEU A 17 0.33 4.30 -26.16
C LEU A 17 -0.58 3.09 -26.44
N SER A 18 -1.21 2.55 -25.43
CA SER A 18 -2.16 1.43 -25.58
C SER A 18 -3.39 1.86 -26.40
N MET A 19 -3.92 3.07 -26.18
CA MET A 19 -5.04 3.61 -26.96
C MET A 19 -4.69 3.82 -28.42
N ILE A 20 -3.50 4.34 -28.74
CA ILE A 20 -3.03 4.49 -30.13
C ILE A 20 -2.93 3.12 -30.80
N LEU A 21 -2.42 2.12 -30.11
CA LEU A 21 -2.30 0.76 -30.66
C LEU A 21 -3.70 0.14 -30.91
N ILE A 22 -4.63 0.27 -29.95
CA ILE A 22 -6.00 -0.24 -30.08
C ILE A 22 -6.72 0.45 -31.25
N VAL A 23 -6.66 1.78 -31.34
CA VAL A 23 -7.30 2.55 -32.42
C VAL A 23 -6.69 2.17 -33.77
N GLY A 24 -5.36 2.07 -33.86
CA GLY A 24 -4.70 1.65 -35.09
C GLY A 24 -5.06 0.24 -35.55
N SER A 25 -5.14 -0.72 -34.61
CA SER A 25 -5.54 -2.10 -34.91
C SER A 25 -7.02 -2.16 -35.33
N MET A 26 -7.89 -1.38 -34.67
CA MET A 26 -9.32 -1.34 -34.99
C MET A 26 -9.58 -0.73 -36.37
N LEU A 27 -8.89 0.37 -36.72
CA LEU A 27 -8.96 0.95 -38.08
C LEU A 27 -8.47 -0.03 -39.14
N GLY A 28 -7.36 -0.73 -38.87
CA GLY A 28 -6.83 -1.76 -39.76
C GLY A 28 -7.84 -2.91 -39.97
N LEU A 29 -8.47 -3.35 -38.88
CA LEU A 29 -9.50 -4.41 -38.92
C LEU A 29 -10.76 -3.97 -39.71
N ILE A 30 -11.25 -2.77 -39.44
CA ILE A 30 -12.39 -2.20 -40.16
C ILE A 30 -12.09 -2.13 -41.66
N TYR A 31 -10.90 -1.65 -42.04
CA TYR A 31 -10.49 -1.55 -43.42
C TYR A 31 -10.43 -2.92 -44.10
N THR A 32 -9.80 -3.91 -43.48
CA THR A 32 -9.67 -5.28 -44.04
C THR A 32 -11.01 -5.99 -44.18
N ILE A 33 -11.87 -5.92 -43.15
CA ILE A 33 -13.21 -6.51 -43.21
C ILE A 33 -14.06 -5.81 -44.27
N SER A 34 -14.07 -4.48 -44.31
CA SER A 34 -14.78 -3.70 -45.34
C SER A 34 -14.40 -4.12 -46.76
N GLN A 35 -13.09 -4.26 -47.01
CA GLN A 35 -12.62 -4.70 -48.32
C GLN A 35 -13.05 -6.13 -48.65
N ALA A 36 -13.01 -7.03 -47.70
CA ALA A 36 -13.42 -8.44 -47.91
C ALA A 36 -14.93 -8.54 -48.21
N VAL A 37 -15.75 -7.90 -47.37
CA VAL A 37 -17.25 -7.92 -47.52
C VAL A 37 -17.64 -7.31 -48.87
N PHE A 38 -17.05 -6.16 -49.22
CA PHE A 38 -17.35 -5.50 -50.49
C PHE A 38 -17.03 -6.38 -51.69
N ASN A 39 -15.83 -6.98 -51.74
CA ASN A 39 -15.42 -7.83 -52.85
C ASN A 39 -16.36 -9.03 -53.04
N THR A 40 -16.84 -9.61 -51.94
CA THR A 40 -17.79 -10.76 -51.97
C THR A 40 -19.17 -10.32 -52.40
N ASP A 41 -19.64 -9.20 -51.91
CA ASP A 41 -20.99 -8.70 -52.21
C ASP A 41 -21.14 -8.32 -53.69
N ILE A 42 -20.19 -7.56 -54.25
CA ILE A 42 -20.24 -7.15 -55.67
C ILE A 42 -20.14 -8.37 -56.61
N GLN A 43 -19.34 -9.38 -56.28
CA GLN A 43 -19.26 -10.63 -57.05
C GLN A 43 -20.56 -11.39 -57.03
N THR A 44 -21.22 -11.47 -55.87
CA THR A 44 -22.50 -12.16 -55.70
C THR A 44 -23.62 -11.44 -56.43
N GLN A 45 -23.68 -10.11 -56.36
CA GLN A 45 -24.66 -9.30 -57.09
C GLN A 45 -24.45 -9.43 -58.63
N LEU A 46 -23.19 -9.37 -59.11
CA LEU A 46 -22.84 -9.57 -60.48
C LEU A 46 -23.31 -10.93 -61.01
N MET A 47 -23.07 -12.01 -60.29
CA MET A 47 -23.50 -13.35 -60.63
C MET A 47 -25.02 -13.43 -60.73
N ASN A 48 -25.72 -12.94 -59.65
CA ASN A 48 -27.17 -13.00 -59.61
C ASN A 48 -27.85 -12.24 -60.76
N GLN A 49 -27.35 -11.04 -61.08
CA GLN A 49 -27.93 -10.23 -62.17
C GLN A 49 -27.71 -10.84 -63.56
N VAL A 50 -26.49 -11.33 -63.82
CA VAL A 50 -26.20 -12.01 -65.08
C VAL A 50 -27.01 -13.32 -65.20
N ASP A 51 -27.15 -14.07 -64.09
CA ASP A 51 -27.92 -15.31 -64.09
C ASP A 51 -29.41 -15.07 -64.27
N ALA A 52 -29.96 -13.99 -63.70
CA ALA A 52 -31.36 -13.58 -63.94
C ALA A 52 -31.54 -13.19 -65.43
N ASN A 53 -30.75 -12.22 -65.90
CA ASN A 53 -30.88 -11.78 -67.31
C ASN A 53 -30.65 -12.91 -68.31
N ALA A 54 -29.81 -13.90 -68.01
CA ALA A 54 -29.58 -15.03 -68.89
C ALA A 54 -30.76 -16.03 -68.89
N ALA A 55 -31.56 -16.07 -67.85
CA ALA A 55 -32.75 -16.92 -67.77
C ALA A 55 -33.99 -16.36 -68.47
N GLU A 56 -34.00 -15.05 -68.69
CA GLU A 56 -35.08 -14.28 -69.28
C GLU A 56 -34.93 -14.09 -70.82
N ILE A 57 -33.81 -14.48 -71.42
CA ILE A 57 -33.61 -14.42 -72.86
C ILE A 57 -34.20 -15.65 -73.54
N GLU A 58 -35.19 -15.45 -74.41
CA GLU A 58 -35.77 -16.49 -75.16
C GLU A 58 -35.62 -16.28 -76.68
N TYR A 59 -35.61 -17.38 -77.46
CA TYR A 59 -35.53 -17.32 -78.92
C TYR A 59 -36.95 -17.65 -79.51
N LEU A 60 -37.49 -16.66 -80.24
CA LEU A 60 -38.78 -16.78 -80.89
C LEU A 60 -38.64 -16.94 -82.39
N ASN A 61 -39.41 -17.83 -82.98
CA ASN A 61 -39.47 -17.91 -84.41
C ASN A 61 -40.43 -16.81 -84.95
N SER A 62 -40.30 -16.43 -86.22
CA SER A 62 -41.11 -15.38 -86.88
C SER A 62 -42.63 -15.56 -86.79
N HIS A 63 -43.11 -16.77 -86.49
CA HIS A 63 -44.52 -17.08 -86.32
C HIS A 63 -45.05 -16.95 -84.88
N GLU A 64 -44.14 -16.99 -83.89
CA GLU A 64 -44.45 -16.91 -82.45
C GLU A 64 -44.50 -15.44 -81.96
N LEU A 65 -43.94 -14.51 -82.73
CA LEU A 65 -43.89 -13.07 -82.45
C LEU A 65 -45.24 -12.38 -82.40
N GLU A 66 -46.27 -12.91 -83.12
CA GLU A 66 -47.65 -12.33 -83.15
C GLU A 66 -48.48 -12.69 -81.91
N ASP A 67 -48.11 -13.77 -81.22
CA ASP A 67 -48.93 -14.32 -80.09
C ASP A 67 -48.31 -13.96 -78.70
N GLU A 68 -47.06 -13.61 -78.61
CA GLU A 68 -46.29 -13.39 -77.29
C GLU A 68 -45.75 -11.95 -77.12
N TYR A 69 -46.39 -10.95 -77.68
CA TYR A 69 -46.01 -9.57 -77.58
C TYR A 69 -46.34 -8.99 -76.22
N GLU A 70 -45.38 -8.97 -75.22
CA GLU A 70 -45.51 -8.20 -74.00
C GLU A 70 -45.04 -6.75 -74.23
N ALA A 71 -45.83 -5.80 -73.72
CA ALA A 71 -45.53 -4.38 -73.88
C ALA A 71 -44.36 -3.99 -72.97
N GLY A 72 -43.13 -3.86 -73.54
CA GLY A 72 -41.93 -3.48 -72.82
C GLY A 72 -40.69 -4.23 -73.30
N ASP A 73 -40.83 -5.46 -73.75
CA ASP A 73 -39.74 -6.31 -74.19
C ASP A 73 -39.10 -5.82 -75.50
N GLN A 74 -37.79 -6.06 -75.60
CA GLN A 74 -36.99 -5.70 -76.77
C GLN A 74 -36.75 -6.93 -77.64
N PHE A 75 -37.07 -6.82 -78.93
CA PHE A 75 -36.88 -7.91 -79.89
C PHE A 75 -35.65 -7.61 -80.78
N LEU A 76 -34.65 -8.41 -80.66
CA LEU A 76 -33.38 -8.29 -81.44
C LEU A 76 -33.40 -9.35 -82.54
N GLU A 77 -33.33 -8.94 -83.83
CA GLU A 77 -33.23 -9.84 -84.96
C GLU A 77 -31.97 -10.69 -84.92
N TYR A 78 -32.08 -12.04 -84.85
CA TYR A 78 -30.93 -12.96 -84.74
C TYR A 78 -31.21 -14.24 -85.56
N LYS A 79 -30.29 -14.55 -86.50
CA LYS A 79 -30.47 -15.67 -87.44
C LYS A 79 -31.77 -15.57 -88.25
N ASN A 80 -32.72 -16.52 -88.07
CA ASN A 80 -34.01 -16.57 -88.73
C ASN A 80 -35.19 -16.34 -87.81
N GLY A 81 -34.98 -15.64 -86.69
CA GLY A 81 -35.95 -15.32 -85.66
C GLY A 81 -35.57 -14.09 -84.87
N TYR A 82 -36.10 -13.99 -83.66
CA TYR A 82 -35.90 -12.86 -82.78
C TYR A 82 -35.49 -13.38 -81.39
N LEU A 83 -34.62 -12.61 -80.72
CA LEU A 83 -34.29 -12.77 -79.30
C LEU A 83 -35.21 -11.81 -78.55
N GLU A 84 -36.04 -12.34 -77.68
CA GLU A 84 -36.77 -11.57 -76.69
C GLU A 84 -35.88 -11.26 -75.52
N ILE A 85 -35.78 -10.01 -75.13
CA ILE A 85 -34.91 -9.49 -74.10
C ILE A 85 -35.81 -8.59 -73.25
N ASP A 86 -35.83 -8.86 -71.94
CA ASP A 86 -36.63 -8.10 -70.98
C ASP A 86 -36.15 -6.62 -70.94
N ASP A 87 -37.13 -5.73 -70.60
CA ASP A 87 -36.86 -4.27 -70.57
C ASP A 87 -35.86 -3.86 -69.50
N ASP A 88 -35.67 -4.62 -68.44
CA ASP A 88 -34.72 -4.37 -67.35
C ASP A 88 -33.31 -4.94 -67.61
N PHE A 89 -33.09 -5.68 -68.72
CA PHE A 89 -31.79 -6.26 -69.08
C PHE A 89 -30.65 -5.24 -69.10
N CYS A 90 -30.92 -4.01 -69.54
CA CYS A 90 -29.96 -2.91 -69.63
C CYS A 90 -29.92 -2.05 -68.37
N ASP A 91 -30.68 -2.39 -67.34
CA ASP A 91 -30.72 -1.62 -66.10
C ASP A 91 -29.35 -1.58 -65.40
N TYR A 92 -28.88 -0.37 -65.23
CA TYR A 92 -27.64 -0.13 -64.54
C TYR A 92 -27.89 -0.14 -63.03
N ILE A 93 -27.70 -1.31 -62.39
CA ILE A 93 -27.97 -1.52 -60.99
C ILE A 93 -26.65 -1.73 -60.26
N ASN A 94 -26.41 -0.96 -59.20
CA ASN A 94 -25.21 -1.10 -58.32
C ASN A 94 -23.83 -1.10 -59.01
N GLY A 95 -23.71 -0.42 -60.15
CA GLY A 95 -22.44 -0.36 -60.91
C GLY A 95 -22.20 -1.59 -61.79
N ILE A 96 -23.23 -2.37 -62.11
CA ILE A 96 -23.15 -3.54 -62.97
C ILE A 96 -23.73 -3.20 -64.32
N TYR A 97 -22.96 -3.45 -65.39
CA TYR A 97 -23.37 -3.38 -66.77
C TYR A 97 -23.64 -4.79 -67.27
N THR A 98 -24.72 -4.99 -67.97
CA THR A 98 -25.01 -6.27 -68.60
C THR A 98 -25.08 -6.12 -70.10
N CYS A 99 -24.53 -7.06 -70.84
CA CYS A 99 -24.53 -7.06 -72.29
C CYS A 99 -24.60 -8.48 -72.87
N LEU A 100 -25.20 -8.59 -74.04
CA LEU A 100 -25.25 -9.80 -74.84
C LEU A 100 -24.15 -9.74 -75.89
N VAL A 101 -23.37 -10.81 -75.98
CA VAL A 101 -22.25 -10.92 -76.94
C VAL A 101 -22.29 -12.25 -77.66
N ASP A 102 -21.73 -12.28 -78.87
CA ASP A 102 -21.58 -13.50 -79.65
C ASP A 102 -20.25 -14.23 -79.32
N SER A 103 -20.05 -15.39 -79.89
CA SER A 103 -18.82 -16.20 -79.75
C SER A 103 -17.54 -15.48 -80.24
N ASP A 104 -17.65 -14.43 -81.05
CA ASP A 104 -16.55 -13.62 -81.52
C ASP A 104 -16.34 -12.35 -80.70
N ASN A 105 -16.98 -12.24 -79.50
CA ASN A 105 -16.96 -11.06 -78.62
C ASN A 105 -17.56 -9.78 -79.24
N ASN A 106 -18.39 -9.90 -80.27
CA ASN A 106 -19.13 -8.75 -80.80
C ASN A 106 -20.30 -8.44 -79.87
N LEU A 107 -20.48 -7.17 -79.50
CA LEU A 107 -21.60 -6.69 -78.72
C LEU A 107 -22.88 -6.74 -79.59
N LEU A 108 -23.87 -7.48 -79.16
CA LEU A 108 -25.15 -7.57 -79.86
C LEU A 108 -26.21 -6.64 -79.24
N TYR A 109 -26.24 -6.59 -77.89
CA TYR A 109 -27.21 -5.77 -77.15
C TYR A 109 -26.65 -5.36 -75.79
N GLY A 110 -27.10 -4.23 -75.27
CA GLY A 110 -26.67 -3.71 -73.96
C GLY A 110 -25.42 -2.84 -74.01
N GLU A 111 -24.89 -2.51 -72.84
CA GLU A 111 -23.70 -1.64 -72.70
C GLU A 111 -22.58 -2.34 -71.92
N SER A 112 -21.36 -2.07 -72.32
CA SER A 112 -20.18 -2.55 -71.58
C SER A 112 -19.10 -1.48 -71.55
N PRO A 113 -18.58 -1.14 -70.35
CA PRO A 113 -17.45 -0.20 -70.18
C PRO A 113 -16.14 -0.80 -70.66
N VAL A 114 -16.09 -2.11 -70.89
CA VAL A 114 -14.90 -2.85 -71.29
C VAL A 114 -15.09 -3.44 -72.69
N ARG A 115 -14.17 -3.13 -73.58
CA ARG A 115 -14.14 -3.77 -74.92
C ARG A 115 -13.08 -4.87 -74.90
N LEU A 116 -13.50 -6.10 -75.03
CA LEU A 116 -12.61 -7.25 -75.08
C LEU A 116 -12.23 -7.57 -76.52
N SER A 117 -11.01 -8.09 -76.72
CA SER A 117 -10.54 -8.54 -78.04
C SER A 117 -11.19 -9.85 -78.44
N ARG A 118 -11.30 -10.11 -79.77
CA ARG A 118 -11.84 -11.37 -80.32
C ARG A 118 -11.06 -12.62 -79.88
N GLU A 119 -9.84 -12.48 -79.40
CA GLU A 119 -8.98 -13.57 -78.95
C GLU A 119 -9.20 -13.94 -77.47
N GLN A 120 -10.00 -13.19 -76.73
CA GLN A 120 -10.21 -13.47 -75.29
C GLN A 120 -11.17 -14.64 -75.12
N VAL A 121 -10.73 -15.65 -74.37
CA VAL A 121 -11.50 -16.86 -74.08
C VAL A 121 -12.59 -16.54 -73.04
N PHE A 122 -13.81 -16.96 -73.32
CA PHE A 122 -14.91 -16.87 -72.39
C PHE A 122 -14.70 -17.79 -71.19
N THR A 123 -14.99 -17.29 -70.02
CA THR A 123 -14.94 -18.05 -68.78
C THR A 123 -16.37 -18.29 -68.22
N HIS A 124 -16.88 -19.44 -68.51
CA HIS A 124 -18.24 -19.81 -68.10
C HIS A 124 -18.38 -19.97 -66.60
N LEU A 125 -19.37 -19.31 -65.97
CA LEU A 125 -19.73 -19.41 -64.56
C LEU A 125 -18.60 -19.08 -63.57
N LYS A 126 -17.71 -18.19 -63.93
CA LYS A 126 -16.59 -17.77 -63.07
C LYS A 126 -16.42 -16.27 -63.10
N VAL A 127 -16.33 -15.64 -61.92
CA VAL A 127 -16.00 -14.23 -61.82
C VAL A 127 -14.49 -14.07 -61.92
N GLU A 128 -14.05 -13.27 -62.95
CA GLU A 128 -12.63 -12.97 -63.12
C GLU A 128 -12.35 -11.47 -62.95
N PRO A 129 -11.23 -11.13 -62.25
CA PRO A 129 -10.80 -9.74 -62.19
C PRO A 129 -10.18 -9.31 -63.51
N LEU A 130 -10.59 -8.16 -64.06
CA LEU A 130 -10.00 -7.56 -65.24
C LEU A 130 -9.54 -6.14 -64.98
N LYS A 131 -8.36 -5.82 -65.45
CA LYS A 131 -7.86 -4.46 -65.43
C LYS A 131 -7.97 -3.85 -66.86
N TYR A 132 -8.78 -2.79 -66.98
CA TYR A 132 -9.01 -2.10 -68.25
C TYR A 132 -8.89 -0.58 -68.06
N ASN A 133 -8.10 0.08 -68.90
CA ASN A 133 -7.83 1.53 -68.86
C ASN A 133 -7.39 2.06 -67.47
N GLY A 134 -6.69 1.23 -66.67
CA GLY A 134 -6.22 1.61 -65.35
C GLY A 134 -7.24 1.40 -64.22
N GLU A 135 -8.45 1.01 -64.52
CA GLU A 135 -9.51 0.66 -63.55
C GLU A 135 -9.65 -0.85 -63.44
N ASN A 136 -10.11 -1.29 -62.28
CA ASN A 136 -10.34 -2.72 -61.97
C ASN A 136 -11.82 -3.04 -62.08
N TYR A 137 -12.13 -4.07 -62.81
CA TYR A 137 -13.47 -4.60 -63.03
C TYR A 137 -13.52 -6.04 -62.59
N TYR A 138 -14.74 -6.53 -62.33
CA TYR A 138 -15.06 -7.94 -62.28
C TYR A 138 -15.94 -8.28 -63.47
N ILE A 139 -15.62 -9.39 -64.13
CA ILE A 139 -16.39 -9.90 -65.28
C ILE A 139 -16.93 -11.26 -64.88
N TYR A 140 -18.18 -11.49 -65.22
CA TYR A 140 -18.83 -12.78 -65.11
C TYR A 140 -19.59 -13.06 -66.41
N GLU A 141 -19.45 -14.27 -66.93
CA GLU A 141 -19.97 -14.66 -68.22
C GLU A 141 -20.76 -15.95 -68.11
N ARG A 142 -21.98 -15.94 -68.68
CA ARG A 142 -22.84 -17.10 -68.73
C ARG A 142 -23.23 -17.38 -70.18
N GLN A 143 -22.97 -18.62 -70.62
CA GLN A 143 -23.42 -19.08 -71.92
C GLN A 143 -24.92 -19.34 -71.92
N LEU A 144 -25.65 -18.84 -72.89
CA LEU A 144 -27.05 -19.15 -73.07
C LEU A 144 -27.23 -20.58 -73.53
N GLN A 145 -28.22 -21.27 -72.96
CA GLN A 145 -28.55 -22.64 -73.30
C GLN A 145 -29.95 -22.69 -73.81
N GLY A 146 -30.15 -23.20 -75.00
CA GLY A 146 -31.52 -23.34 -75.61
C GLY A 146 -31.48 -23.51 -77.10
N LYS A 147 -32.60 -23.79 -77.71
CA LYS A 147 -32.71 -23.96 -79.16
C LYS A 147 -32.34 -22.64 -79.83
N ASN A 148 -31.41 -22.64 -80.75
CA ASN A 148 -30.88 -21.48 -81.51
C ASN A 148 -30.07 -20.41 -80.66
N LEU A 149 -29.87 -20.61 -79.39
CA LEU A 149 -29.06 -19.72 -78.49
C LEU A 149 -27.59 -20.09 -78.45
N ASP A 150 -27.23 -21.19 -79.08
CA ASP A 150 -25.79 -21.64 -79.08
C ASP A 150 -24.86 -20.56 -79.63
N GLY A 151 -23.79 -20.27 -78.85
CA GLY A 151 -22.79 -19.27 -79.17
C GLY A 151 -23.06 -17.85 -78.68
N LEU A 152 -24.18 -17.66 -77.95
CA LEU A 152 -24.52 -16.42 -77.28
C LEU A 152 -24.10 -16.46 -75.80
N TRP A 153 -23.66 -15.31 -75.30
CA TRP A 153 -23.20 -15.15 -73.94
C TRP A 153 -23.77 -13.88 -73.33
N VAL A 154 -24.27 -13.98 -72.12
CA VAL A 154 -24.57 -12.82 -71.30
C VAL A 154 -23.32 -12.51 -70.46
N ARG A 155 -22.85 -11.29 -70.55
CA ARG A 155 -21.69 -10.78 -69.84
C ARG A 155 -22.09 -9.67 -68.90
N GLY A 156 -21.75 -9.81 -67.65
CA GLY A 156 -21.83 -8.75 -66.68
C GLY A 156 -20.46 -8.18 -66.40
N VAL A 157 -20.40 -6.87 -66.22
CA VAL A 157 -19.19 -6.12 -65.88
C VAL A 157 -19.46 -5.20 -64.72
N ALA A 158 -18.81 -5.43 -63.60
CA ALA A 158 -18.95 -4.61 -62.40
C ALA A 158 -17.72 -3.77 -62.14
N SER A 159 -17.90 -2.45 -61.97
CA SER A 159 -16.82 -1.57 -61.59
C SER A 159 -16.47 -1.70 -60.08
N ARG A 160 -15.23 -2.02 -59.77
CA ARG A 160 -14.75 -2.04 -58.38
C ARG A 160 -14.83 -0.67 -57.72
N ARG A 161 -14.85 0.44 -58.46
CA ARG A 161 -14.80 1.80 -57.95
C ARG A 161 -16.14 2.34 -57.48
N GLU A 162 -17.23 2.02 -58.16
CA GLU A 162 -18.52 2.65 -57.88
C GLU A 162 -19.22 2.17 -56.60
N GLY A 163 -19.08 0.89 -56.24
CA GLY A 163 -19.64 0.37 -55.01
C GLY A 163 -18.90 0.80 -53.71
N THR A 164 -17.77 1.55 -53.82
CA THR A 164 -16.96 1.92 -52.65
C THR A 164 -17.46 3.13 -51.88
N HIS A 165 -18.50 3.85 -52.36
CA HIS A 165 -18.94 5.10 -51.69
C HIS A 165 -19.45 4.90 -50.26
N LEU A 166 -20.23 3.88 -49.98
CA LEU A 166 -20.73 3.60 -48.61
C LEU A 166 -19.59 3.20 -47.67
N LEU A 167 -18.69 2.34 -48.16
CA LEU A 167 -17.54 1.88 -47.38
C LEU A 167 -16.56 3.01 -47.13
N SER A 168 -16.29 3.88 -48.13
CA SER A 168 -15.41 5.04 -47.94
C SER A 168 -15.96 5.98 -46.87
N THR A 169 -17.29 6.15 -46.80
CA THR A 169 -17.94 6.97 -45.78
C THR A 169 -17.79 6.38 -44.38
N ILE A 170 -17.96 5.05 -44.23
CA ILE A 170 -17.73 4.37 -42.93
C ILE A 170 -16.28 4.49 -42.47
N VAL A 171 -15.32 4.22 -43.35
CA VAL A 171 -13.88 4.32 -43.05
C VAL A 171 -13.52 5.75 -42.73
N HIS A 172 -14.03 6.73 -43.47
CA HIS A 172 -13.77 8.14 -43.24
C HIS A 172 -14.33 8.61 -41.89
N ASN A 173 -15.58 8.26 -41.59
CA ASN A 173 -16.17 8.59 -40.28
C ASN A 173 -15.42 7.92 -39.13
N ALA A 174 -15.02 6.66 -39.27
CA ALA A 174 -14.22 5.95 -38.28
C ALA A 174 -12.83 6.60 -38.09
N ALA A 175 -12.20 7.04 -39.18
CA ALA A 175 -10.89 7.70 -39.16
C ALA A 175 -10.90 9.03 -38.37
N TRP A 176 -12.03 9.73 -38.30
CA TRP A 176 -12.18 10.94 -37.49
C TRP A 176 -12.68 10.66 -36.08
N LEU A 177 -13.67 9.78 -35.94
CA LEU A 177 -14.34 9.52 -34.65
C LEU A 177 -13.41 8.79 -33.64
N LEU A 178 -12.68 7.77 -34.10
CA LEU A 178 -11.84 6.98 -33.22
C LEU A 178 -10.68 7.77 -32.57
N PRO A 179 -9.93 8.62 -33.30
CA PRO A 179 -8.92 9.48 -32.67
C PRO A 179 -9.51 10.47 -31.66
N ILE A 180 -10.68 11.04 -31.91
CA ILE A 180 -11.37 11.93 -30.98
C ILE A 180 -11.71 11.19 -29.70
N LEU A 181 -12.28 9.99 -29.79
CA LEU A 181 -12.56 9.15 -28.63
C LEU A 181 -11.30 8.73 -27.88
N ALA A 182 -10.20 8.48 -28.60
CA ALA A 182 -8.91 8.17 -27.97
C ALA A 182 -8.37 9.35 -27.16
N VAL A 183 -8.41 10.57 -27.72
CA VAL A 183 -7.99 11.78 -26.99
C VAL A 183 -8.86 12.02 -25.76
N LEU A 184 -10.19 11.87 -25.90
CA LEU A 184 -11.12 12.01 -24.77
C LEU A 184 -10.83 10.96 -23.67
N SER A 185 -10.59 9.72 -24.06
CA SER A 185 -10.26 8.62 -23.15
C SER A 185 -8.95 8.89 -22.39
N VAL A 186 -7.91 9.39 -23.08
CA VAL A 186 -6.65 9.79 -22.45
C VAL A 186 -6.86 10.94 -21.46
N LEU A 187 -7.69 11.92 -21.80
CA LEU A 187 -8.02 13.04 -20.92
C LEU A 187 -8.74 12.56 -19.65
N VAL A 188 -9.76 11.71 -19.81
CA VAL A 188 -10.48 11.10 -18.67
C VAL A 188 -9.53 10.26 -17.82
N GLY A 189 -8.69 9.42 -18.43
CA GLY A 189 -7.69 8.63 -17.75
C GLY A 189 -6.69 9.48 -16.96
N TYR A 190 -6.27 10.62 -17.51
CA TYR A 190 -5.43 11.59 -16.81
C TYR A 190 -6.12 12.18 -15.58
N LEU A 191 -7.39 12.61 -15.71
CA LEU A 191 -8.17 13.18 -14.60
C LEU A 191 -8.38 12.16 -13.47
N ILE A 192 -8.72 10.92 -13.81
CA ILE A 192 -8.87 9.82 -12.85
C ILE A 192 -7.53 9.57 -12.14
N THR A 193 -6.44 9.40 -12.89
CA THR A 193 -5.10 9.14 -12.32
C THR A 193 -4.65 10.27 -11.40
N ARG A 194 -4.87 11.52 -11.79
CA ARG A 194 -4.54 12.69 -10.98
C ARG A 194 -5.30 12.68 -9.65
N ARG A 195 -6.62 12.38 -9.69
CA ARG A 195 -7.46 12.36 -8.48
C ARG A 195 -7.14 11.17 -7.57
N SER A 196 -6.91 10.01 -8.15
CA SER A 196 -6.59 8.77 -7.41
C SER A 196 -5.22 8.80 -6.73
N LEU A 197 -4.23 9.51 -7.29
CA LEU A 197 -2.88 9.61 -6.73
C LEU A 197 -2.65 10.87 -5.87
N ALA A 198 -3.64 11.77 -5.74
CA ALA A 198 -3.53 12.95 -4.89
C ALA A 198 -3.29 12.61 -3.40
N PRO A 199 -3.97 11.58 -2.80
CA PRO A 199 -3.70 11.19 -1.42
C PRO A 199 -2.26 10.73 -1.19
N ALA A 200 -1.66 10.01 -2.14
CA ALA A 200 -0.28 9.56 -2.04
C ALA A 200 0.71 10.73 -1.97
N GLU A 201 0.48 11.79 -2.76
CA GLU A 201 1.31 13.00 -2.72
C GLU A 201 1.17 13.74 -1.40
N GLN A 202 -0.03 13.79 -0.81
CA GLN A 202 -0.25 14.38 0.51
C GLN A 202 0.50 13.59 1.60
N ILE A 203 0.45 12.25 1.56
CA ILE A 203 1.19 11.41 2.50
C ILE A 203 2.69 11.69 2.42
N ILE A 204 3.26 11.71 1.20
CA ILE A 204 4.69 11.98 1.00
C ILE A 204 5.07 13.38 1.51
N ALA A 205 4.32 14.42 1.11
CA ALA A 205 4.62 15.79 1.49
C ALA A 205 4.55 16.01 3.01
N THR A 206 3.56 15.40 3.68
CA THR A 206 3.42 15.48 5.15
C THR A 206 4.56 14.71 5.83
N ALA A 207 4.90 13.51 5.36
CA ALA A 207 6.00 12.72 5.90
C ALA A 207 7.36 13.44 5.74
N GLU A 208 7.61 14.07 4.59
CA GLU A 208 8.83 14.86 4.37
C GLU A 208 8.87 16.10 5.27
N SER A 209 7.73 16.78 5.48
CA SER A 209 7.65 17.94 6.37
C SER A 209 7.92 17.59 7.83
N ILE A 210 7.49 16.39 8.28
CA ILE A 210 7.78 15.87 9.62
C ILE A 210 9.27 15.47 9.73
N GLY A 211 9.83 14.86 8.71
CA GLY A 211 11.23 14.41 8.69
C GLY A 211 12.26 15.54 8.63
N SER A 212 11.91 16.69 8.07
CA SER A 212 12.80 17.85 7.92
C SER A 212 12.62 18.91 9.02
N GLY A 213 11.55 18.82 9.82
CA GLY A 213 11.21 19.79 10.86
C GLY A 213 11.10 19.14 12.24
N SER A 214 11.21 19.97 13.27
CA SER A 214 11.08 19.56 14.67
C SER A 214 9.65 19.29 15.14
N ASP A 215 8.67 19.36 14.24
CA ASP A 215 7.25 19.25 14.60
C ASP A 215 6.72 17.84 14.29
N LEU A 216 6.86 16.94 15.26
CA LEU A 216 6.33 15.56 15.21
C LEU A 216 4.82 15.50 15.51
N SER A 217 4.17 16.64 15.85
CA SER A 217 2.73 16.67 16.19
C SER A 217 1.82 16.63 14.97
N ARG A 218 2.35 16.91 13.78
CA ARG A 218 1.59 16.86 12.54
C ARG A 218 1.11 15.45 12.23
N ARG A 219 -0.08 15.39 11.65
CA ARG A 219 -0.69 14.12 11.21
C ARG A 219 -1.09 14.20 9.75
N ILE A 220 -1.11 13.04 9.11
CA ILE A 220 -1.59 12.89 7.74
C ILE A 220 -3.11 12.88 7.81
N GLU A 221 -3.73 13.93 7.27
CA GLU A 221 -5.17 14.07 7.14
C GLU A 221 -5.56 13.87 5.68
N LEU A 222 -6.34 12.83 5.40
CA LEU A 222 -6.90 12.57 4.08
C LEU A 222 -8.38 12.95 4.05
N PRO A 223 -8.92 13.38 2.90
CA PRO A 223 -10.36 13.59 2.73
C PRO A 223 -11.14 12.32 3.10
N ALA A 224 -12.35 12.48 3.64
CA ALA A 224 -13.16 11.37 4.09
C ALA A 224 -13.32 10.28 3.01
N GLY A 225 -13.01 9.03 3.37
CA GLY A 225 -13.04 7.88 2.47
C GLY A 225 -12.57 6.60 3.17
N ARG A 226 -12.68 5.48 2.47
CA ARG A 226 -12.15 4.17 2.90
C ARG A 226 -11.34 3.60 1.74
N GLY A 227 -10.08 3.30 1.96
CA GLY A 227 -9.20 2.73 0.95
C GLY A 227 -7.78 2.52 1.45
N GLU A 228 -6.92 1.96 0.63
CA GLU A 228 -5.55 1.57 0.97
C GLU A 228 -4.73 2.76 1.48
N PHE A 229 -4.96 3.95 0.94
CA PHE A 229 -4.27 5.16 1.38
C PHE A 229 -4.66 5.60 2.79
N HIS A 230 -5.91 5.34 3.24
CA HIS A 230 -6.32 5.63 4.61
C HIS A 230 -5.65 4.66 5.59
N VAL A 231 -5.60 3.37 5.25
CA VAL A 231 -4.88 2.37 6.06
C VAL A 231 -3.40 2.73 6.18
N LEU A 232 -2.80 3.20 5.09
CA LEU A 232 -1.41 3.65 5.07
C LEU A 232 -1.21 4.89 5.93
N ALA A 233 -2.07 5.92 5.80
CA ALA A 233 -2.03 7.14 6.60
C ALA A 233 -2.17 6.84 8.10
N ASP A 234 -3.12 5.97 8.48
CA ASP A 234 -3.29 5.54 9.87
C ASP A 234 -2.07 4.79 10.41
N SER A 235 -1.42 3.98 9.57
CA SER A 235 -0.19 3.28 9.97
C SER A 235 0.96 4.26 10.21
N TYR A 236 1.13 5.25 9.34
CA TYR A 236 2.12 6.32 9.54
C TYR A 236 1.79 7.17 10.77
N ASN A 237 0.52 7.56 10.97
CA ASN A 237 0.11 8.33 12.13
C ASN A 237 0.41 7.59 13.43
N ARG A 238 0.13 6.28 13.51
CA ARG A 238 0.53 5.44 14.68
C ARG A 238 2.03 5.39 14.89
N MET A 239 2.82 5.36 13.82
CA MET A 239 4.28 5.43 13.90
C MET A 239 4.74 6.79 14.43
N PHE A 240 4.16 7.88 13.95
CA PHE A 240 4.47 9.24 14.44
C PHE A 240 4.07 9.42 15.90
N ASP A 241 2.94 8.88 16.34
CA ASP A 241 2.53 8.88 17.76
C ASP A 241 3.57 8.20 18.66
N ARG A 242 4.11 7.05 18.21
CA ARG A 242 5.16 6.35 18.95
C ARG A 242 6.47 7.15 18.99
N LEU A 243 6.82 7.74 17.85
CA LEU A 243 8.05 8.55 17.72
C LEU A 243 7.96 9.81 18.58
N GLU A 244 6.85 10.52 18.54
CA GLU A 244 6.59 11.71 19.36
C GLU A 244 6.68 11.40 20.85
N LYS A 245 6.00 10.33 21.30
CA LYS A 245 6.07 9.87 22.68
C LYS A 245 7.50 9.50 23.10
N SER A 246 8.25 8.86 22.22
CA SER A 246 9.67 8.53 22.49
C SER A 246 10.52 9.79 22.60
N PHE A 247 10.35 10.74 21.68
CA PHE A 247 11.09 12.00 21.70
C PHE A 247 10.78 12.86 22.93
N GLN A 248 9.49 12.92 23.32
CA GLN A 248 9.09 13.64 24.52
C GLN A 248 9.68 13.01 25.80
N ARG A 249 9.73 11.67 25.86
CA ARG A 249 10.38 10.96 26.96
C ARG A 249 11.89 11.26 27.03
N GLU A 250 12.57 11.27 25.89
CA GLU A 250 14.01 11.58 25.82
C GLU A 250 14.29 13.04 26.21
N LYS A 251 13.47 13.97 25.74
CA LYS A 251 13.57 15.39 26.11
C LYS A 251 13.35 15.61 27.60
N GLN A 252 12.32 14.96 28.17
CA GLN A 252 12.03 15.02 29.61
C GLN A 252 13.20 14.43 30.41
N PHE A 253 13.70 13.25 30.00
CA PHE A 253 14.86 12.61 30.64
C PHE A 253 16.10 13.54 30.65
N THR A 254 16.41 14.17 29.52
CA THR A 254 17.56 15.07 29.44
C THR A 254 17.38 16.31 30.34
N SER A 255 16.17 16.84 30.42
CA SER A 255 15.82 17.95 31.32
C SER A 255 15.98 17.54 32.78
N ASP A 256 15.44 16.41 33.15
CA ASP A 256 15.45 15.93 34.55
C ASP A 256 16.89 15.60 35.00
N VAL A 257 17.70 14.92 34.17
CA VAL A 257 19.13 14.71 34.42
C VAL A 257 19.85 16.04 34.65
N SER A 258 19.58 17.06 33.81
CA SER A 258 20.21 18.36 33.93
C SER A 258 19.85 19.06 35.23
N HIS A 259 18.59 18.92 35.68
CA HIS A 259 18.16 19.48 36.96
C HIS A 259 18.78 18.75 38.14
N GLU A 260 18.79 17.41 38.15
CA GLU A 260 19.34 16.59 39.22
C GLU A 260 20.89 16.72 39.38
N LEU A 261 21.60 17.02 38.27
CA LEU A 261 23.03 17.31 38.31
C LEU A 261 23.35 18.75 38.72
N ARG A 262 22.48 19.72 38.40
CA ARG A 262 22.74 21.14 38.70
C ARG A 262 22.70 21.43 40.19
N THR A 263 21.79 20.81 40.92
CA THR A 263 21.61 21.05 42.36
C THR A 263 22.87 20.70 43.18
N PRO A 264 23.46 19.47 43.11
CA PRO A 264 24.68 19.16 43.86
C PRO A 264 25.87 20.00 43.41
N VAL A 265 25.99 20.35 42.11
CA VAL A 265 27.06 21.23 41.63
C VAL A 265 26.94 22.63 42.23
N ALA A 266 25.70 23.17 42.31
CA ALA A 266 25.48 24.47 42.93
C ALA A 266 25.86 24.49 44.42
N VAL A 267 25.50 23.42 45.15
CA VAL A 267 25.86 23.29 46.57
C VAL A 267 27.41 23.21 46.74
N ILE A 268 28.09 22.40 45.91
CA ILE A 268 29.56 22.29 45.94
C ILE A 268 30.21 23.67 45.69
N LEU A 269 29.73 24.38 44.64
CA LEU A 269 30.26 25.69 44.29
C LEU A 269 30.02 26.69 45.43
N SER A 270 28.81 26.73 45.99
CA SER A 270 28.50 27.64 47.11
C SER A 270 29.37 27.37 48.35
N GLN A 271 29.59 26.09 48.70
CA GLN A 271 30.47 25.75 49.82
C GLN A 271 31.91 26.14 49.56
N CYS A 272 32.40 25.95 48.33
CA CYS A 272 33.74 26.39 47.94
C CYS A 272 33.89 27.92 48.00
N GLU A 273 32.93 28.67 47.44
CA GLU A 273 32.93 30.15 47.44
C GLU A 273 32.89 30.69 48.87
N PHE A 274 31.97 30.12 49.71
CA PHE A 274 31.83 30.54 51.09
C PHE A 274 33.12 30.32 51.88
N SER A 275 33.76 29.12 51.78
CA SER A 275 34.98 28.78 52.48
C SER A 275 36.25 29.54 51.97
N LEU A 276 36.18 30.12 50.76
CA LEU A 276 37.28 30.93 50.24
C LEU A 276 37.17 32.41 50.60
N GLU A 277 35.97 32.91 50.90
CA GLU A 277 35.71 34.33 51.15
C GLU A 277 35.61 34.69 52.63
N MET A 278 35.34 33.71 53.51
CA MET A 278 35.16 33.92 54.96
C MET A 278 36.35 33.42 55.76
N ASP A 279 36.63 34.08 56.90
CA ASP A 279 37.58 33.61 57.92
C ASP A 279 36.87 32.49 58.73
N GLU A 280 37.09 31.22 58.32
CA GLU A 280 36.49 30.04 58.94
C GLU A 280 37.42 29.37 59.94
N THR A 281 36.83 28.70 60.92
CA THR A 281 37.55 27.82 61.83
C THR A 281 37.93 26.49 61.13
N PRO A 282 38.92 25.73 61.64
CA PRO A 282 39.21 24.39 61.09
C PRO A 282 38.00 23.44 61.06
N GLU A 283 37.10 23.62 62.01
CA GLU A 283 35.82 22.87 62.12
C GLU A 283 34.89 23.20 60.96
N ASP A 284 34.75 24.50 60.59
CA ASP A 284 33.92 24.98 59.49
C ASP A 284 34.42 24.44 58.13
N TYR A 285 35.76 24.47 57.92
CA TYR A 285 36.37 23.86 56.76
C TYR A 285 36.09 22.35 56.64
N ARG A 286 36.12 21.64 57.79
CA ARG A 286 35.82 20.20 57.81
C ARG A 286 34.39 19.95 57.42
N GLU A 287 33.44 20.70 57.90
CA GLU A 287 31.98 20.58 57.57
C GLU A 287 31.78 20.88 56.09
N ALA A 288 32.37 21.95 55.55
CA ALA A 288 32.31 22.27 54.12
C ALA A 288 32.88 21.14 53.27
N LEU A 289 34.04 20.58 53.60
CA LEU A 289 34.65 19.44 52.90
C LEU A 289 33.74 18.18 52.98
N GLN A 290 33.12 17.93 54.14
CA GLN A 290 32.17 16.81 54.28
C GLN A 290 30.94 16.99 53.37
N THR A 291 30.40 18.19 53.31
CA THR A 291 29.30 18.53 52.41
C THR A 291 29.67 18.36 50.93
N ILE A 292 30.85 18.86 50.53
CA ILE A 292 31.37 18.68 49.18
C ILE A 292 31.57 17.20 48.83
N GLN A 293 32.15 16.43 49.76
CA GLN A 293 32.33 14.98 49.58
C GLN A 293 30.98 14.26 49.42
N GLN A 294 30.00 14.58 50.26
CA GLN A 294 28.68 14.00 50.22
C GLN A 294 27.97 14.29 48.86
N GLN A 295 28.01 15.55 48.38
CA GLN A 295 27.43 15.91 47.10
C GLN A 295 28.15 15.23 45.90
N SER A 296 29.48 15.09 46.00
CA SER A 296 30.29 14.37 45.00
C SER A 296 29.95 12.88 44.94
N LEU A 297 29.71 12.24 46.08
CA LEU A 297 29.23 10.84 46.15
C LEU A 297 27.85 10.69 45.57
N LYS A 298 26.89 11.60 45.88
CA LYS A 298 25.57 11.63 45.26
C LYS A 298 25.65 11.71 43.73
N MET A 299 26.48 12.62 43.19
CA MET A 299 26.68 12.72 41.74
C MET A 299 27.25 11.45 41.13
N LYS A 300 28.25 10.83 41.78
CA LYS A 300 28.83 9.56 41.34
C LYS A 300 27.73 8.47 41.22
N ASP A 301 26.87 8.35 42.24
CA ASP A 301 25.81 7.34 42.29
C ASP A 301 24.72 7.63 41.26
N LEU A 302 24.34 8.89 41.07
CA LEU A 302 23.41 9.30 40.02
C LEU A 302 23.94 8.93 38.63
N ILE A 303 25.21 9.26 38.33
CA ILE A 303 25.85 8.91 37.04
C ILE A 303 25.87 7.39 36.86
N ALA A 304 26.19 6.62 37.87
CA ALA A 304 26.19 5.15 37.81
C ALA A 304 24.81 4.59 37.53
N GLN A 305 23.75 5.15 38.14
CA GLN A 305 22.37 4.79 37.88
C GLN A 305 21.90 5.14 36.44
N LEU A 306 22.28 6.33 35.95
CA LEU A 306 21.99 6.76 34.60
C LEU A 306 22.63 5.87 33.54
N LEU A 307 23.92 5.59 33.69
CA LEU A 307 24.67 4.70 32.78
C LEU A 307 24.09 3.29 32.78
N PHE A 308 23.72 2.79 33.95
CA PHE A 308 23.09 1.48 34.07
C PHE A 308 21.71 1.47 33.37
N PHE A 309 20.89 2.48 33.61
CA PHE A 309 19.55 2.62 32.98
C PHE A 309 19.66 2.71 31.45
N SER A 310 20.60 3.52 30.97
CA SER A 310 20.86 3.64 29.52
C SER A 310 21.28 2.30 28.88
N ARG A 311 22.06 1.48 29.59
CA ARG A 311 22.42 0.13 29.10
C ARG A 311 21.22 -0.82 29.07
N LEU A 312 20.35 -0.78 30.07
CA LEU A 312 19.10 -1.56 30.10
C LEU A 312 18.21 -1.23 28.92
N GLU A 313 17.95 0.06 28.67
CA GLU A 313 17.07 0.48 27.55
C GLU A 313 17.62 0.11 26.17
N GLN A 314 18.91 0.15 25.99
CA GLN A 314 19.53 -0.18 24.70
C GLN A 314 19.53 -1.68 24.38
N SER A 315 19.05 -2.53 25.31
CA SER A 315 19.02 -4.01 25.18
C SER A 315 20.36 -4.59 24.64
N ARG A 316 21.49 -3.93 24.93
CA ARG A 316 22.79 -4.30 24.35
C ARG A 316 23.47 -5.46 25.09
N GLU A 317 23.07 -5.73 26.32
CA GLU A 317 23.53 -6.91 27.04
C GLU A 317 22.41 -7.94 27.06
N PRO A 318 22.61 -9.14 26.50
CA PRO A 318 21.62 -10.21 26.66
C PRO A 318 21.47 -10.54 28.14
N LEU A 319 20.23 -10.69 28.60
CA LEU A 319 19.93 -11.17 29.97
C LEU A 319 20.66 -12.50 30.19
N GLN A 320 21.42 -12.57 31.28
CA GLN A 320 22.07 -13.82 31.71
C GLN A 320 21.10 -14.60 32.59
N ILE A 321 20.02 -15.12 31.96
CA ILE A 321 19.02 -15.86 32.66
C ILE A 321 19.57 -17.23 33.02
N ALA A 322 19.53 -17.56 34.31
CA ALA A 322 19.88 -18.86 34.85
C ALA A 322 18.93 -19.25 35.98
N ALA A 323 18.81 -20.56 36.24
CA ALA A 323 18.08 -21.02 37.40
C ALA A 323 18.75 -20.52 38.68
N CYS A 324 18.08 -19.61 39.40
CA CYS A 324 18.57 -18.98 40.59
C CYS A 324 17.73 -19.40 41.78
N ASN A 325 18.38 -19.82 42.88
CA ASN A 325 17.74 -20.10 44.14
C ASN A 325 17.47 -18.80 44.92
N LEU A 326 16.24 -18.29 44.79
CA LEU A 326 15.84 -17.04 45.44
C LEU A 326 15.68 -17.17 46.95
N SER A 327 15.36 -18.39 47.47
CA SER A 327 15.33 -18.65 48.93
C SER A 327 16.69 -18.50 49.62
N ARG A 328 17.75 -18.50 48.85
CA ARG A 328 19.10 -18.20 49.33
C ARG A 328 19.50 -16.76 49.10
N LEU A 329 19.22 -16.25 47.88
CA LEU A 329 19.66 -14.91 47.43
C LEU A 329 18.98 -13.79 48.24
N VAL A 330 17.65 -13.88 48.45
CA VAL A 330 16.87 -12.81 49.11
C VAL A 330 17.31 -12.63 50.58
N PRO A 331 17.48 -13.68 51.39
CA PRO A 331 18.00 -13.55 52.78
C PRO A 331 19.41 -12.98 52.87
N GLU A 332 20.29 -13.34 51.93
CA GLU A 332 21.65 -12.77 51.87
C GLU A 332 21.60 -11.24 51.74
N ILE A 333 20.77 -10.73 50.80
CA ILE A 333 20.57 -9.29 50.56
C ILE A 333 19.88 -8.63 51.76
N CYS A 334 18.86 -9.26 52.36
CA CYS A 334 18.20 -8.77 53.56
C CYS A 334 19.18 -8.58 54.72
N THR A 335 20.09 -9.53 54.92
CA THR A 335 21.12 -9.46 55.97
C THR A 335 22.12 -8.32 55.73
N GLU A 336 22.56 -8.14 54.48
CA GLU A 336 23.43 -7.05 54.10
C GLU A 336 22.79 -5.68 54.30
N GLN A 337 21.52 -5.50 53.87
CA GLN A 337 20.81 -4.23 54.01
C GLN A 337 20.47 -3.90 55.47
N SER A 338 20.11 -4.91 56.28
CA SER A 338 19.83 -4.69 57.70
C SER A 338 21.05 -4.20 58.49
N ALA A 339 22.26 -4.63 58.13
CA ALA A 339 23.48 -4.20 58.77
C ALA A 339 23.84 -2.71 58.50
N LEU A 340 23.27 -2.12 57.46
CA LEU A 340 23.45 -0.70 57.07
C LEU A 340 22.44 0.24 57.73
N SER A 341 21.39 -0.28 58.35
CA SER A 341 20.33 0.53 58.94
C SER A 341 20.71 1.08 60.31
N THR A 342 20.51 2.39 60.51
CA THR A 342 20.83 3.11 61.76
C THR A 342 19.56 3.53 62.52
N ARG A 343 18.32 3.32 61.95
CA ARG A 343 17.03 3.85 62.44
C ARG A 343 16.29 2.87 63.37
N GLY A 344 16.90 1.77 63.80
CA GLY A 344 16.29 0.78 64.67
C GLY A 344 15.15 -0.05 64.04
N ILE A 345 15.01 -0.01 62.71
CA ILE A 345 13.97 -0.74 61.97
C ILE A 345 14.26 -2.23 62.01
N THR A 346 13.25 -3.02 62.35
CA THR A 346 13.34 -4.48 62.41
C THR A 346 12.90 -5.11 61.10
N LEU A 347 13.67 -6.12 60.63
CA LEU A 347 13.39 -6.83 59.36
C LEU A 347 12.92 -8.27 59.70
N SER A 348 11.75 -8.63 59.25
CA SER A 348 11.23 -10.00 59.30
C SER A 348 11.21 -10.64 57.93
N GLN A 349 11.51 -11.93 57.87
CA GLN A 349 11.59 -12.68 56.62
C GLN A 349 10.64 -13.87 56.65
N ASN A 350 9.78 -13.96 55.64
CA ASN A 350 8.85 -15.09 55.45
C ASN A 350 9.14 -15.72 54.06
N ILE A 351 10.12 -16.60 54.03
CA ILE A 351 10.69 -17.12 52.78
C ILE A 351 10.42 -18.62 52.69
N SER A 352 9.68 -19.01 51.65
CA SER A 352 9.43 -20.43 51.34
C SER A 352 10.75 -21.11 50.92
N GLU A 353 10.90 -22.38 51.29
CA GLU A 353 12.05 -23.18 50.90
C GLU A 353 12.03 -23.51 49.41
N GLN A 354 13.21 -23.58 48.78
CA GLN A 354 13.42 -24.04 47.40
C GLN A 354 12.70 -23.25 46.31
N VAL A 355 12.48 -21.95 46.49
CA VAL A 355 11.97 -21.07 45.42
C VAL A 355 13.07 -20.84 44.41
N ILE A 356 12.91 -21.44 43.24
CA ILE A 356 13.85 -21.30 42.08
C ILE A 356 13.14 -20.56 40.98
N ALA A 357 13.79 -19.55 40.39
CA ALA A 357 13.27 -18.84 39.22
C ALA A 357 14.39 -18.66 38.16
N ALA A 358 13.98 -18.56 36.90
CA ALA A 358 14.86 -18.25 35.79
C ALA A 358 15.07 -16.73 35.71
N VAL A 359 16.14 -16.22 36.32
CA VAL A 359 16.44 -14.79 36.42
C VAL A 359 17.91 -14.49 36.19
N ASP A 360 18.22 -13.26 35.78
CA ASP A 360 19.57 -12.70 35.90
C ASP A 360 19.77 -12.30 37.37
N GLN A 361 20.59 -13.08 38.06
CA GLN A 361 20.86 -12.91 39.50
C GLN A 361 21.32 -11.48 39.84
N ARG A 362 22.18 -10.87 39.02
CA ARG A 362 22.74 -9.53 39.25
C ARG A 362 21.64 -8.46 39.17
N LEU A 363 20.75 -8.56 38.15
CA LEU A 363 19.63 -7.64 37.97
C LEU A 363 18.56 -7.84 39.05
N PHE A 364 18.25 -9.07 39.38
CA PHE A 364 17.24 -9.39 40.39
C PHE A 364 17.73 -8.97 41.81
N SER A 365 19.00 -9.14 42.14
CA SER A 365 19.59 -8.59 43.36
C SER A 365 19.37 -7.08 43.46
N ARG A 366 19.47 -6.36 42.35
CA ARG A 366 19.21 -4.92 42.31
C ARG A 366 17.72 -4.57 42.54
N VAL A 367 16.79 -5.40 42.07
CA VAL A 367 15.36 -5.25 42.38
C VAL A 367 15.16 -5.32 43.89
N VAL A 368 15.68 -6.37 44.56
CA VAL A 368 15.52 -6.57 46.01
C VAL A 368 16.18 -5.42 46.80
N THR A 369 17.39 -5.04 46.44
CA THR A 369 18.14 -3.93 47.07
C THR A 369 17.38 -2.61 46.97
N ASN A 370 16.83 -2.26 45.78
CA ASN A 370 16.07 -1.02 45.61
C ASN A 370 14.79 -0.99 46.42
N LEU A 371 14.03 -2.10 46.50
CA LEU A 371 12.82 -2.17 47.28
C LEU A 371 13.13 -2.07 48.77
N LEU A 372 14.13 -2.80 49.27
CA LEU A 372 14.57 -2.72 50.67
C LEU A 372 15.09 -1.34 51.04
N SER A 373 15.93 -0.73 50.19
CA SER A 373 16.42 0.62 50.41
C SER A 373 15.30 1.65 50.53
N ASN A 374 14.23 1.53 49.70
CA ASN A 374 13.06 2.36 49.85
C ASN A 374 12.30 2.09 51.16
N ALA A 375 12.14 0.83 51.56
CA ALA A 375 11.47 0.47 52.82
C ALA A 375 12.23 1.02 54.02
N TYR A 376 13.56 0.93 54.07
CA TYR A 376 14.38 1.53 55.15
C TYR A 376 14.33 3.04 55.16
N LYS A 377 14.34 3.67 53.97
CA LYS A 377 14.33 5.11 53.84
C LYS A 377 13.02 5.75 54.28
N TYR A 378 11.90 5.17 53.87
CA TYR A 378 10.57 5.72 54.10
C TYR A 378 9.82 5.03 55.26
N GLY A 379 10.45 3.99 55.86
CA GLY A 379 9.95 3.35 57.08
C GLY A 379 9.97 4.28 58.28
N ARG A 380 9.19 3.98 59.33
CA ARG A 380 9.21 4.70 60.60
C ARG A 380 10.42 4.32 61.46
N ASP A 381 10.86 5.25 62.29
CA ASP A 381 11.91 4.92 63.30
C ASP A 381 11.38 3.83 64.25
N ASN A 382 12.20 2.80 64.49
CA ASN A 382 11.82 1.58 65.19
C ASN A 382 10.63 0.81 64.54
N GLY A 383 10.40 1.05 63.26
CA GLY A 383 9.35 0.40 62.50
C GLY A 383 9.67 -1.05 62.11
N HIS A 384 8.89 -1.58 61.20
CA HIS A 384 8.96 -2.99 60.80
C HIS A 384 8.92 -3.15 59.28
N ILE A 385 9.85 -3.92 58.71
CA ILE A 385 9.83 -4.34 57.29
C ILE A 385 9.62 -5.85 57.23
N THR A 386 8.73 -6.29 56.36
CA THR A 386 8.49 -7.72 56.09
C THR A 386 8.84 -8.05 54.64
N VAL A 387 9.71 -9.03 54.45
CA VAL A 387 10.01 -9.58 53.12
C VAL A 387 9.41 -10.99 53.05
N SER A 388 8.52 -11.19 52.10
CA SER A 388 7.89 -12.48 51.83
C SER A 388 8.25 -12.99 50.43
N LEU A 389 8.63 -14.25 50.30
CA LEU A 389 8.94 -14.91 49.06
C LEU A 389 8.20 -16.24 48.97
N HIS A 390 7.30 -16.35 48.02
CA HIS A 390 6.48 -17.55 47.82
C HIS A 390 6.52 -18.00 46.36
N SER A 391 6.39 -19.30 46.15
CA SER A 391 6.13 -19.87 44.82
C SER A 391 4.66 -20.33 44.78
N SER A 392 3.90 -19.88 43.79
CA SER A 392 2.53 -20.32 43.54
C SER A 392 2.59 -21.47 42.52
N GLY A 393 2.59 -22.71 43.01
CA GLY A 393 2.60 -23.90 42.19
C GLY A 393 2.67 -25.17 43.02
N GLY A 394 1.53 -25.72 43.37
CA GLY A 394 1.42 -26.96 44.16
C GLY A 394 0.02 -27.58 44.06
N GLY A 395 -0.64 -27.51 42.90
CA GLY A 395 -1.93 -28.13 42.64
C GLY A 395 -2.08 -28.52 41.16
N ASP A 396 -2.59 -29.71 40.94
CA ASP A 396 -2.70 -30.47 39.68
C ASP A 396 -3.37 -29.78 38.46
N ALA A 397 -3.59 -28.47 38.43
CA ALA A 397 -4.38 -27.83 37.37
C ALA A 397 -4.03 -26.36 37.05
N SER A 398 -2.79 -25.87 37.21
CA SER A 398 -2.48 -24.49 36.80
C SER A 398 -1.20 -24.41 35.95
N PRO A 399 -1.25 -23.84 34.72
CA PRO A 399 -0.07 -23.62 33.94
C PRO A 399 0.68 -22.39 34.44
N ALA A 400 1.94 -22.53 34.70
CA ALA A 400 2.93 -21.57 35.12
C ALA A 400 3.04 -21.34 36.62
N ASP A 401 4.03 -22.01 37.20
CA ASP A 401 4.59 -21.65 38.51
C ASP A 401 5.02 -20.18 38.49
N THR A 402 4.45 -19.34 39.33
CA THR A 402 4.83 -17.96 39.50
C THR A 402 5.57 -17.78 40.83
N VAL A 403 6.58 -16.95 40.81
CA VAL A 403 7.29 -16.53 42.01
C VAL A 403 6.80 -15.14 42.41
N MET A 404 6.43 -14.99 43.69
CA MET A 404 5.97 -13.74 44.27
C MET A 404 6.96 -13.29 45.35
N LEU A 405 7.53 -12.10 45.17
CA LEU A 405 8.31 -11.39 46.17
C LEU A 405 7.53 -10.17 46.63
N GLN A 406 7.30 -10.07 47.96
CA GLN A 406 6.67 -8.90 48.59
C GLN A 406 7.67 -8.24 49.54
N VAL A 407 7.70 -6.90 49.49
CA VAL A 407 8.40 -6.06 50.47
C VAL A 407 7.36 -5.11 51.04
N ALA A 408 7.06 -5.26 52.33
CA ALA A 408 6.09 -4.47 53.06
C ALA A 408 6.79 -3.65 54.14
N ASP A 409 6.49 -2.37 54.24
CA ASP A 409 6.91 -1.46 55.32
C ASP A 409 5.72 -0.81 56.00
N ASP A 410 5.90 -0.39 57.24
CA ASP A 410 4.94 0.35 58.08
C ASP A 410 5.22 1.87 58.06
N GLY A 411 5.83 2.36 56.99
CA GLY A 411 6.29 3.73 56.81
C GLY A 411 5.21 4.77 56.63
N ILE A 412 5.61 5.88 56.01
CA ILE A 412 4.75 7.05 55.76
C ILE A 412 3.63 6.77 54.76
N GLY A 413 3.74 5.71 53.98
CA GLY A 413 2.79 5.39 52.89
C GLY A 413 2.83 6.35 51.73
N ILE A 414 2.01 6.09 50.72
CA ILE A 414 1.93 6.84 49.47
C ILE A 414 0.45 7.18 49.23
N ALA A 415 0.16 8.46 48.94
CA ALA A 415 -1.18 8.88 48.57
C ALA A 415 -1.60 8.35 47.19
N GLU A 416 -2.90 8.03 47.02
CA GLU A 416 -3.43 7.38 45.82
C GLU A 416 -3.11 8.14 44.52
N GLU A 417 -3.06 9.46 44.55
CA GLU A 417 -2.74 10.33 43.43
C GLU A 417 -1.31 10.14 42.92
N HIS A 418 -0.39 9.64 43.73
CA HIS A 418 1.01 9.42 43.38
C HIS A 418 1.27 7.99 42.86
N LEU A 419 0.45 7.00 43.23
CA LEU A 419 0.67 5.59 42.87
C LEU A 419 0.86 5.34 41.37
N PRO A 420 0.14 5.99 40.44
CA PRO A 420 0.36 5.79 39.01
C PRO A 420 1.74 6.26 38.50
N ARG A 421 2.39 7.16 39.25
CA ARG A 421 3.61 7.85 38.84
C ARG A 421 4.88 7.44 39.56
N ILE A 422 4.80 6.69 40.63
CA ILE A 422 6.00 6.32 41.45
C ILE A 422 7.03 5.50 40.67
N PHE A 423 6.59 4.88 39.56
CA PHE A 423 7.48 4.16 38.65
C PHE A 423 8.02 5.03 37.49
N ASP A 424 7.63 6.31 37.43
CA ASP A 424 8.17 7.22 36.46
C ASP A 424 9.57 7.68 36.88
N ARG A 425 10.42 7.95 35.91
CA ARG A 425 11.81 8.38 36.15
C ARG A 425 11.85 9.73 36.85
N PHE A 426 12.73 9.89 37.82
CA PHE A 426 12.91 11.12 38.58
C PHE A 426 11.68 11.56 39.36
N TYR A 427 10.65 10.71 39.42
CA TYR A 427 9.45 11.06 40.18
C TYR A 427 9.69 10.83 41.68
N GLN A 428 9.36 11.84 42.47
CA GLN A 428 9.43 11.83 43.96
C GLN A 428 8.15 12.45 44.48
N VAL A 429 7.64 11.87 45.58
CA VAL A 429 6.49 12.40 46.33
C VAL A 429 7.03 13.48 47.25
N ASP A 430 6.88 14.75 46.88
CA ASP A 430 7.30 15.95 47.61
C ASP A 430 8.78 16.07 48.02
N SER A 431 9.50 16.90 47.33
CA SER A 431 10.79 17.42 47.78
C SER A 431 10.70 18.40 48.97
N ALA A 432 9.46 18.79 49.37
CA ALA A 432 9.24 19.83 50.39
C ALA A 432 9.11 19.30 51.83
N ARG A 433 8.83 18.01 52.04
CA ARG A 433 8.71 17.41 53.40
C ARG A 433 10.04 16.88 53.97
N THR A 434 11.04 16.73 53.16
CA THR A 434 12.38 16.22 53.56
C THR A 434 13.42 17.34 53.64
N ALA A 435 13.02 18.61 53.75
CA ALA A 435 13.92 19.76 53.80
C ALA A 435 14.84 19.78 55.02
N ASP A 436 14.57 19.02 56.06
CA ASP A 436 15.44 18.88 57.26
C ASP A 436 16.51 17.78 57.13
N ASP A 437 16.38 16.83 56.19
CA ASP A 437 17.35 15.76 55.95
C ASP A 437 17.70 15.65 54.45
N SER A 438 18.29 16.71 53.92
CA SER A 438 18.68 16.81 52.51
C SER A 438 19.76 15.78 52.08
N SER A 439 20.26 14.97 53.02
CA SER A 439 21.32 13.98 52.82
C SER A 439 20.81 12.68 52.16
N GLU A 440 19.53 12.32 52.28
CA GLU A 440 19.03 10.99 51.87
C GLU A 440 18.07 10.99 50.67
N ALA A 441 17.82 12.16 50.03
CA ALA A 441 16.98 12.18 48.86
C ALA A 441 17.60 11.38 47.68
N GLY A 442 16.97 10.26 47.31
CA GLY A 442 17.40 9.45 46.15
C GLY A 442 16.98 10.12 44.83
N ALA A 443 17.63 9.81 43.74
CA ALA A 443 17.40 10.42 42.41
C ALA A 443 16.07 10.06 41.73
N GLY A 444 15.13 9.35 42.38
CA GLY A 444 13.88 8.95 41.78
C GLY A 444 13.98 7.92 40.62
N LEU A 445 15.12 7.23 40.51
CA LEU A 445 15.40 6.23 39.48
C LEU A 445 15.18 4.78 39.95
N GLY A 446 15.16 4.54 41.26
CA GLY A 446 15.15 3.19 41.86
C GLY A 446 13.93 2.36 41.45
N LEU A 447 12.72 2.89 41.63
CA LEU A 447 11.46 2.17 41.28
C LEU A 447 11.27 2.06 39.77
N ALA A 448 11.68 3.07 38.97
CA ALA A 448 11.69 2.98 37.52
C ALA A 448 12.60 1.83 37.04
N MET A 449 13.76 1.66 37.67
CA MET A 449 14.69 0.58 37.39
C MET A 449 14.11 -0.79 37.79
N VAL A 450 13.44 -0.88 38.93
CA VAL A 450 12.76 -2.12 39.36
C VAL A 450 11.72 -2.54 38.33
N ARG A 451 10.85 -1.61 37.89
CA ARG A 451 9.83 -1.89 36.87
C ARG A 451 10.46 -2.42 35.57
N GLU A 452 11.51 -1.77 35.08
CA GLU A 452 12.20 -2.17 33.85
C GLU A 452 12.81 -3.57 33.97
N ILE A 453 13.53 -3.84 35.06
CA ILE A 453 14.17 -5.15 35.30
C ILE A 453 13.10 -6.24 35.39
N VAL A 454 12.00 -6.01 36.13
CA VAL A 454 10.92 -6.98 36.27
C VAL A 454 10.24 -7.26 34.94
N GLN A 455 9.99 -6.23 34.13
CA GLN A 455 9.44 -6.40 32.78
C GLN A 455 10.38 -7.17 31.84
N MET A 456 11.68 -6.93 31.90
CA MET A 456 12.67 -7.70 31.12
C MET A 456 12.65 -9.20 31.49
N HIS A 457 12.26 -9.55 32.72
CA HIS A 457 12.08 -10.95 33.17
C HIS A 457 10.67 -11.48 32.89
N GLY A 458 9.84 -10.77 32.12
CA GLY A 458 8.46 -11.18 31.81
C GLY A 458 7.51 -11.08 33.01
N GLY A 459 7.90 -10.38 34.09
CA GLY A 459 7.14 -10.21 35.30
C GLY A 459 6.34 -8.91 35.37
N GLN A 460 5.70 -8.71 36.53
CA GLN A 460 4.93 -7.52 36.84
C GLN A 460 5.26 -7.04 38.27
N ILE A 461 5.28 -5.73 38.50
CA ILE A 461 5.33 -5.12 39.83
C ILE A 461 4.04 -4.36 40.08
N THR A 462 3.48 -4.52 41.27
CA THR A 462 2.33 -3.78 41.79
C THR A 462 2.66 -3.14 43.14
N VAL A 463 1.88 -2.14 43.52
CA VAL A 463 2.01 -1.42 44.79
C VAL A 463 0.64 -1.24 45.43
N GLU A 464 0.59 -1.47 46.71
CA GLU A 464 -0.56 -1.17 47.57
C GLU A 464 -0.04 -0.30 48.72
N SER A 465 -0.64 0.87 48.92
CA SER A 465 -0.18 1.79 49.98
C SER A 465 -1.30 2.72 50.42
N GLN A 466 -1.25 3.08 51.68
CA GLN A 466 -2.14 4.09 52.28
C GLN A 466 -1.28 5.03 53.14
N PRO A 467 -1.55 6.34 53.12
CA PRO A 467 -0.83 7.30 53.95
C PRO A 467 -0.91 6.89 55.43
N GLU A 468 0.24 6.94 56.12
CA GLU A 468 0.44 6.59 57.53
C GLU A 468 0.21 5.10 57.89
N GLU A 469 -0.10 4.23 56.92
CA GLU A 469 -0.23 2.77 57.14
C GLU A 469 0.93 1.96 56.60
N GLY A 470 1.68 2.54 55.59
CA GLY A 470 2.84 1.89 54.99
C GLY A 470 2.62 1.52 53.54
N THR A 471 3.58 0.74 52.98
CA THR A 471 3.60 0.38 51.54
C THR A 471 3.95 -1.10 51.37
N VAL A 472 3.26 -1.75 50.42
CA VAL A 472 3.54 -3.12 49.99
C VAL A 472 3.86 -3.13 48.52
N PHE A 473 5.08 -3.46 48.16
CA PHE A 473 5.48 -3.75 46.79
C PHE A 473 5.42 -5.24 46.52
N THR A 474 4.74 -5.64 45.47
CA THR A 474 4.62 -7.05 45.05
C THR A 474 5.24 -7.22 43.63
N VAL A 475 6.27 -8.05 43.53
CA VAL A 475 6.90 -8.47 42.31
C VAL A 475 6.47 -9.89 41.98
N THR A 476 5.91 -10.09 40.80
CA THR A 476 5.49 -11.42 40.30
C THR A 476 6.31 -11.76 39.08
N LEU A 477 6.99 -12.92 39.10
CA LEU A 477 7.80 -13.43 38.00
C LEU A 477 7.30 -14.81 37.55
N PRO A 478 7.39 -15.16 36.26
CA PRO A 478 7.24 -16.56 35.85
C PRO A 478 8.41 -17.39 36.41
N ALA A 479 8.14 -18.57 36.95
CA ALA A 479 9.19 -19.44 37.46
C ALA A 479 10.09 -20.02 36.35
N GLN A 480 9.50 -20.21 35.17
CA GLN A 480 10.20 -20.61 33.95
C GLN A 480 9.91 -19.61 32.84
N LEU A 481 10.91 -19.29 32.04
CA LEU A 481 10.78 -18.48 30.84
C LEU A 481 10.52 -19.34 29.62
#